data_7590704e600e634cdedf49a263546bef
#
_entry.id   7590704e600e634cdedf49a263546bef
#
_cell.length_a   1.000
_cell.length_b   1.000
_cell.length_c   1.000
_cell.angle_alpha   90.00
_cell.angle_beta   90.00
_cell.angle_gamma   90.00
#
_symmetry.space_group_name_H-M   'P 1'
#
loop_
_entity.id
_entity.type
_entity.pdbx_description
1 polymer ?
#
loop_
_entity_poly.entity_id
_entity_poly.type
_entity_poly.pdbx_seq_one_letter_code
_entity_poly.pdbx_strand_id
1 'polypeptide(L)'
;RGLGDVYKRQMLRDVGLEDISDGRLYRENDMVKTDTNSCQGCKKICCIGMGRTIVLDPYDCYRLGIGTGKTFEQLLDTNIELNMVDGCILPNIKMQTVSNGCSFLGADNRCTIHNYRPGICRMFPLGRYWEDDEHFYYILQKGECNKDNLTKIKVRKWIGIDNIESYNSYVIQWHSYIKKVQRALAGLSEEQIKILNMYNLRTFYMKGYEADKFFEEFKERLDKSIEMFGM
;
A
#
# COMPACT_ATOMS: atom_id res chain seq x y z
N ARG A 1 3.18 12.69 29.58
CA ARG A 1 3.23 11.38 28.88
C ARG A 1 3.60 11.69 27.44
N GLY A 2 4.87 11.43 27.10
CA GLY A 2 5.47 11.90 25.87
C GLY A 2 4.99 11.12 24.62
N LEU A 3 5.01 11.79 23.48
CA LEU A 3 4.73 11.24 22.15
C LEU A 3 5.55 9.95 21.84
N GLY A 4 6.67 9.73 22.50
CA GLY A 4 7.52 8.55 22.33
C GLY A 4 6.88 7.22 22.74
N ASP A 5 5.91 7.20 23.66
CA ASP A 5 5.25 5.96 24.11
C ASP A 5 4.15 5.46 23.17
N VAL A 6 3.59 6.36 22.36
CA VAL A 6 2.57 6.01 21.35
C VAL A 6 3.24 5.33 20.15
N TYR A 7 4.45 5.76 19.78
CA TYR A 7 5.19 5.22 18.65
C TYR A 7 5.69 3.79 18.87
N LYS A 8 6.10 3.44 20.09
CA LYS A 8 6.59 2.07 20.39
C LYS A 8 5.50 1.00 20.37
N ARG A 9 4.23 1.36 20.53
CA ARG A 9 3.12 0.39 20.56
C ARG A 9 2.59 -0.05 19.21
N GLN A 10 2.89 0.66 18.13
CA GLN A 10 2.41 0.29 16.78
C GLN A 10 3.36 -0.62 15.99
N MET A 11 4.64 -0.69 16.36
CA MET A 11 5.68 -1.36 15.58
C MET A 11 5.98 -2.82 15.96
N LEU A 12 5.44 -3.35 17.04
CA LEU A 12 5.72 -4.72 17.47
C LEU A 12 4.43 -5.39 17.98
N ARG A 13 3.56 -5.78 17.06
CA ARG A 13 2.81 -6.99 17.31
C ARG A 13 3.75 -8.14 16.96
N ASP A 14 4.26 -8.77 17.99
CA ASP A 14 4.92 -10.09 17.91
C ASP A 14 3.81 -11.12 17.60
N VAL A 15 3.28 -11.05 16.36
CA VAL A 15 2.23 -11.93 15.88
C VAL A 15 2.93 -12.98 15.04
N GLY A 16 2.89 -14.21 15.48
CA GLY A 16 3.48 -15.33 14.76
C GLY A 16 2.89 -15.43 13.34
N LEU A 17 3.70 -15.84 12.38
CA LEU A 17 3.25 -16.03 10.98
C LEU A 17 2.00 -16.93 10.92
N GLU A 18 1.94 -17.96 11.76
CA GLU A 18 0.82 -18.90 11.82
C GLU A 18 -0.47 -18.30 12.40
N ASP A 19 -0.39 -17.21 13.15
CA ASP A 19 -1.56 -16.52 13.69
C ASP A 19 -2.30 -15.71 12.63
N ILE A 20 -1.57 -15.17 11.65
CA ILE A 20 -2.11 -14.25 10.62
C ILE A 20 -2.23 -14.88 9.23
N SER A 21 -1.63 -16.06 9.01
CA SER A 21 -1.57 -16.68 7.69
C SER A 21 -1.74 -18.20 7.75
N ASP A 22 -1.68 -18.85 6.61
CA ASP A 22 -1.62 -20.31 6.49
C ASP A 22 -0.25 -20.92 6.86
N GLY A 23 0.66 -20.11 7.41
CA GLY A 23 2.01 -20.52 7.84
C GLY A 23 3.01 -20.67 6.69
N ARG A 24 2.63 -20.32 5.45
CA ARG A 24 3.48 -20.46 4.28
C ARG A 24 3.96 -19.12 3.75
N LEU A 25 5.20 -19.13 3.28
CA LEU A 25 5.81 -18.02 2.55
C LEU A 25 5.76 -18.33 1.05
N TYR A 26 5.23 -17.38 0.27
CA TYR A 26 5.06 -17.53 -1.17
C TYR A 26 5.90 -16.51 -1.92
N ARG A 27 6.42 -16.94 -3.07
CA ARG A 27 7.01 -16.07 -4.09
C ARG A 27 6.03 -15.89 -5.25
N GLU A 28 6.35 -15.00 -6.17
CA GLU A 28 5.46 -14.62 -7.29
C GLU A 28 5.07 -15.79 -8.21
N ASN A 29 5.88 -16.84 -8.29
CA ASN A 29 5.61 -18.02 -9.12
C ASN A 29 4.91 -19.17 -8.37
N ASP A 30 4.78 -19.06 -7.05
CA ASP A 30 4.11 -20.08 -6.25
C ASP A 30 2.60 -20.08 -6.46
N MET A 31 2.00 -21.24 -6.20
CA MET A 31 0.56 -21.46 -6.33
C MET A 31 -0.13 -21.20 -4.99
N VAL A 32 -1.12 -20.35 -5.02
CA VAL A 32 -1.98 -20.01 -3.86
C VAL A 32 -3.44 -20.29 -4.21
N LYS A 33 -4.26 -20.62 -3.20
CA LYS A 33 -5.72 -20.81 -3.37
C LYS A 33 -6.45 -19.49 -3.11
N THR A 34 -7.10 -18.94 -4.13
CA THR A 34 -7.86 -17.69 -4.02
C THR A 34 -9.18 -17.79 -4.82
N ASP A 35 -10.08 -16.83 -4.61
CA ASP A 35 -11.29 -16.69 -5.41
C ASP A 35 -11.00 -16.00 -6.74
N THR A 36 -10.95 -16.76 -7.82
CA THR A 36 -10.67 -16.24 -9.16
C THR A 36 -11.91 -15.64 -9.87
N ASN A 37 -13.08 -15.62 -9.24
CA ASN A 37 -14.33 -15.08 -9.81
C ASN A 37 -14.49 -13.56 -9.67
N SER A 38 -13.40 -12.81 -9.76
CA SER A 38 -13.42 -11.33 -9.76
C SER A 38 -14.26 -10.72 -8.62
N CYS A 39 -14.21 -11.32 -7.44
CA CYS A 39 -14.99 -10.91 -6.26
C CYS A 39 -16.52 -10.96 -6.43
N GLN A 40 -17.07 -11.75 -7.37
CA GLN A 40 -18.51 -11.97 -7.44
C GLN A 40 -19.02 -12.62 -6.15
N GLY A 41 -20.10 -12.06 -5.58
CA GLY A 41 -20.66 -12.53 -4.30
C GLY A 41 -19.78 -12.28 -3.07
N CYS A 42 -18.76 -11.42 -3.19
CA CYS A 42 -17.88 -11.05 -2.08
C CYS A 42 -18.65 -10.32 -0.97
N LYS A 43 -18.33 -10.63 0.30
CA LYS A 43 -18.87 -9.94 1.49
C LYS A 43 -18.21 -8.56 1.73
N LYS A 44 -17.31 -8.10 0.84
CA LYS A 44 -16.66 -6.77 0.85
C LYS A 44 -15.76 -6.51 2.05
N ILE A 45 -15.20 -7.53 2.66
CA ILE A 45 -14.34 -7.40 3.85
C ILE A 45 -13.20 -6.39 3.61
N CYS A 46 -12.58 -6.42 2.42
CA CYS A 46 -11.53 -5.47 2.05
C CYS A 46 -12.02 -4.06 1.68
N CYS A 47 -13.32 -3.78 1.75
CA CYS A 47 -13.92 -2.49 1.36
C CYS A 47 -14.74 -1.82 2.47
N ILE A 48 -14.93 -2.49 3.61
CA ILE A 48 -15.76 -1.98 4.72
C ILE A 48 -14.96 -2.11 6.02
N GLY A 49 -14.98 -1.06 6.84
CA GLY A 49 -14.35 -1.08 8.16
C GLY A 49 -12.82 -1.04 8.16
N MET A 50 -12.20 -0.72 7.03
CA MET A 50 -10.73 -0.71 6.90
C MET A 50 -10.07 0.48 7.62
N GLY A 51 -10.85 1.52 7.96
CA GLY A 51 -10.32 2.70 8.62
C GLY A 51 -9.17 3.32 7.84
N ARG A 52 -8.03 3.55 8.51
CA ARG A 52 -6.82 4.16 7.92
C ARG A 52 -5.76 3.13 7.51
N THR A 53 -6.12 1.86 7.34
CA THR A 53 -5.15 0.80 7.08
C THR A 53 -4.74 0.68 5.61
N ILE A 54 -5.51 1.27 4.69
CA ILE A 54 -5.18 1.26 3.26
C ILE A 54 -4.27 2.44 2.94
N VAL A 55 -3.01 2.31 3.35
CA VAL A 55 -1.95 3.28 3.04
C VAL A 55 -1.55 3.11 1.57
N LEU A 56 -1.43 4.23 0.87
CA LEU A 56 -1.11 4.29 -0.55
C LEU A 56 0.37 4.60 -0.76
N ASP A 57 1.00 3.83 -1.60
CA ASP A 57 2.33 4.14 -2.12
C ASP A 57 2.25 5.05 -3.38
N PRO A 58 3.37 5.57 -3.89
CA PRO A 58 3.36 6.40 -5.09
C PRO A 58 2.77 5.72 -6.32
N TYR A 59 3.00 4.40 -6.50
CA TYR A 59 2.42 3.64 -7.60
C TYR A 59 0.92 3.52 -7.50
N ASP A 60 0.41 3.36 -6.27
CA ASP A 60 -1.02 3.31 -6.01
C ASP A 60 -1.69 4.63 -6.43
N CYS A 61 -1.12 5.77 -6.03
CA CYS A 61 -1.65 7.09 -6.40
C CYS A 61 -1.57 7.34 -7.92
N TYR A 62 -0.47 6.94 -8.57
CA TYR A 62 -0.36 6.97 -10.03
C TYR A 62 -1.46 6.15 -10.71
N ARG A 63 -1.68 4.92 -10.25
CA ARG A 63 -2.73 4.03 -10.76
C ARG A 63 -4.13 4.58 -10.53
N LEU A 64 -4.39 5.17 -9.37
CA LEU A 64 -5.65 5.85 -9.06
C LEU A 64 -5.89 7.04 -9.99
N GLY A 65 -4.86 7.82 -10.28
CA GLY A 65 -4.92 8.91 -11.25
C GLY A 65 -5.35 8.42 -12.64
N ILE A 66 -4.74 7.35 -13.15
CA ILE A 66 -5.12 6.75 -14.43
C ILE A 66 -6.58 6.27 -14.40
N GLY A 67 -6.97 5.56 -13.35
CA GLY A 67 -8.30 4.93 -13.27
C GLY A 67 -9.45 5.90 -13.05
N THR A 68 -9.17 7.10 -12.51
CA THR A 68 -10.19 8.10 -12.19
C THR A 68 -10.12 9.34 -13.09
N GLY A 69 -9.02 9.55 -13.82
CA GLY A 69 -8.74 10.78 -14.54
C GLY A 69 -8.46 12.00 -13.63
N LYS A 70 -8.18 11.78 -12.33
CA LYS A 70 -7.99 12.83 -11.33
C LYS A 70 -6.51 13.06 -11.03
N THR A 71 -6.17 14.32 -10.72
CA THR A 71 -4.87 14.65 -10.12
C THR A 71 -4.81 14.20 -8.66
N PHE A 72 -3.63 14.22 -8.05
CA PHE A 72 -3.48 13.87 -6.63
C PHE A 72 -4.30 14.79 -5.72
N GLU A 73 -4.33 16.09 -6.01
CA GLU A 73 -5.12 17.08 -5.27
C GLU A 73 -6.62 16.79 -5.38
N GLN A 74 -7.11 16.48 -6.58
CA GLN A 74 -8.52 16.11 -6.77
C GLN A 74 -8.88 14.80 -6.07
N LEU A 75 -7.94 13.86 -5.94
CA LEU A 75 -8.13 12.67 -5.14
C LEU A 75 -8.20 13.00 -3.65
N LEU A 76 -7.39 13.95 -3.13
CA LEU A 76 -7.44 14.42 -1.74
C LEU A 76 -8.79 15.04 -1.40
N ASP A 77 -9.40 15.76 -2.32
CA ASP A 77 -10.71 16.35 -2.10
C ASP A 77 -11.82 15.30 -1.91
N THR A 78 -11.67 14.13 -2.56
CA THR A 78 -12.79 13.19 -2.72
C THR A 78 -12.55 11.79 -2.15
N ASN A 79 -11.39 11.20 -2.41
CA ASN A 79 -11.20 9.74 -2.27
C ASN A 79 -10.09 9.33 -1.33
N ILE A 80 -9.14 10.20 -1.08
CA ILE A 80 -7.99 9.92 -0.21
C ILE A 80 -7.86 10.98 0.87
N GLU A 81 -7.11 10.68 1.91
CA GLU A 81 -6.78 11.62 2.99
C GLU A 81 -5.31 11.43 3.38
N LEU A 82 -4.72 12.45 3.99
CA LEU A 82 -3.35 12.37 4.53
C LEU A 82 -3.40 11.99 5.99
N ASN A 83 -2.60 11.00 6.38
CA ASN A 83 -2.47 10.58 7.77
C ASN A 83 -1.00 10.43 8.16
N MET A 84 -0.75 10.58 9.46
CA MET A 84 0.56 10.30 10.04
C MET A 84 0.71 8.78 10.25
N VAL A 85 1.71 8.20 9.60
CA VAL A 85 2.07 6.79 9.71
C VAL A 85 3.55 6.72 10.12
N ASP A 86 3.81 6.34 11.35
CA ASP A 86 5.17 6.25 11.93
C ASP A 86 6.03 7.50 11.65
N GLY A 87 5.44 8.69 11.84
CA GLY A 87 6.11 9.98 11.63
C GLY A 87 6.13 10.49 10.18
N CYS A 88 5.78 9.66 9.21
CA CYS A 88 5.63 10.05 7.82
C CYS A 88 4.19 10.45 7.50
N ILE A 89 4.01 11.52 6.74
CA ILE A 89 2.70 11.88 6.18
C ILE A 89 2.50 11.08 4.90
N LEU A 90 1.55 10.14 4.93
CA LEU A 90 1.24 9.26 3.80
C LEU A 90 -0.25 9.35 3.45
N PRO A 91 -0.61 9.22 2.16
CA PRO A 91 -2.00 9.15 1.75
C PRO A 91 -2.62 7.80 2.09
N ASN A 92 -3.91 7.81 2.41
CA ASN A 92 -4.74 6.64 2.67
C ASN A 92 -6.03 6.74 1.87
N ILE A 93 -6.65 5.61 1.57
CA ILE A 93 -8.04 5.60 1.08
C ILE A 93 -8.97 6.16 2.16
N LYS A 94 -9.82 7.09 1.77
CA LYS A 94 -10.85 7.68 2.64
C LYS A 94 -12.04 6.73 2.79
N MET A 95 -12.50 6.54 4.03
CA MET A 95 -13.73 5.81 4.29
C MET A 95 -14.93 6.78 4.36
N GLN A 96 -16.07 6.33 3.86
CA GLN A 96 -17.32 7.07 3.94
C GLN A 96 -17.81 7.11 5.39
N THR A 97 -18.19 8.27 5.88
CA THR A 97 -18.53 8.50 7.29
C THR A 97 -19.75 7.66 7.74
N VAL A 98 -20.77 7.50 6.91
CA VAL A 98 -22.02 6.82 7.27
C VAL A 98 -21.91 5.30 7.10
N SER A 99 -21.40 4.85 5.97
CA SER A 99 -21.34 3.41 5.64
C SER A 99 -20.11 2.70 6.16
N ASN A 100 -19.10 3.46 6.61
CA ASN A 100 -17.74 2.96 6.88
C ASN A 100 -17.14 2.16 5.70
N GLY A 101 -17.64 2.44 4.51
CA GLY A 101 -17.20 1.83 3.26
C GLY A 101 -16.10 2.63 2.59
N CYS A 102 -15.30 1.96 1.78
CA CYS A 102 -14.30 2.60 0.94
C CYS A 102 -14.94 3.65 0.02
N SER A 103 -14.29 4.81 -0.17
CA SER A 103 -14.76 5.88 -1.06
C SER A 103 -14.94 5.45 -2.52
N PHE A 104 -14.33 4.35 -2.91
CA PHE A 104 -14.48 3.73 -4.23
C PHE A 104 -15.48 2.56 -4.27
N LEU A 105 -16.25 2.34 -3.20
CA LEU A 105 -17.30 1.34 -3.19
C LEU A 105 -18.55 1.93 -3.84
N GLY A 106 -18.94 1.38 -5.00
CA GLY A 106 -20.12 1.80 -5.75
C GLY A 106 -21.43 1.35 -5.10
N ALA A 107 -22.53 1.92 -5.58
CA ALA A 107 -23.89 1.59 -5.12
C ALA A 107 -24.28 0.12 -5.38
N ASP A 108 -23.71 -0.50 -6.39
CA ASP A 108 -23.80 -1.93 -6.70
C ASP A 108 -22.94 -2.81 -5.79
N ASN A 109 -22.31 -2.20 -4.78
CA ASN A 109 -21.38 -2.85 -3.87
C ASN A 109 -20.13 -3.44 -4.51
N ARG A 110 -19.68 -2.88 -5.61
CA ARG A 110 -18.43 -3.25 -6.28
C ARG A 110 -17.44 -2.10 -6.26
N CYS A 111 -16.16 -2.45 -6.36
CA CYS A 111 -15.10 -1.46 -6.46
C CYS A 111 -15.14 -0.77 -7.83
N THR A 112 -15.37 0.54 -7.87
CA THR A 112 -15.45 1.34 -9.10
C THR A 112 -14.11 1.44 -9.82
N ILE A 113 -13.01 1.21 -9.11
CA ILE A 113 -11.63 1.24 -9.62
C ILE A 113 -10.98 -0.14 -9.62
N HIS A 114 -11.74 -1.21 -9.83
CA HIS A 114 -11.27 -2.59 -9.61
C HIS A 114 -9.95 -2.91 -10.34
N ASN A 115 -9.76 -2.44 -11.57
CA ASN A 115 -8.54 -2.66 -12.35
C ASN A 115 -7.35 -1.78 -11.90
N TYR A 116 -7.64 -0.70 -11.16
CA TYR A 116 -6.67 0.28 -10.70
C TYR A 116 -6.50 0.28 -9.19
N ARG A 117 -6.97 -0.78 -8.52
CA ARG A 117 -6.90 -0.94 -7.07
C ARG A 117 -5.48 -0.76 -6.55
N PRO A 118 -5.32 -0.15 -5.36
CA PRO A 118 -4.05 -0.14 -4.64
C PRO A 118 -3.47 -1.52 -4.43
N GLY A 119 -2.16 -1.61 -4.29
CA GLY A 119 -1.43 -2.87 -4.13
C GLY A 119 -1.98 -3.75 -3.01
N ILE A 120 -2.28 -3.17 -1.85
CA ILE A 120 -2.89 -3.91 -0.73
C ILE A 120 -4.26 -4.50 -1.09
N CYS A 121 -5.11 -3.74 -1.79
CA CYS A 121 -6.42 -4.22 -2.24
C CYS A 121 -6.32 -5.24 -3.38
N ARG A 122 -5.29 -5.09 -4.22
CA ARG A 122 -5.04 -5.95 -5.38
C ARG A 122 -4.55 -7.33 -4.95
N MET A 123 -3.64 -7.39 -4.00
CA MET A 123 -3.12 -8.68 -3.52
C MET A 123 -4.06 -9.39 -2.54
N PHE A 124 -5.01 -8.68 -1.88
CA PHE A 124 -5.92 -9.30 -0.92
C PHE A 124 -6.62 -10.56 -1.51
N PRO A 125 -6.69 -11.70 -0.82
CA PRO A 125 -6.37 -11.93 0.60
C PRO A 125 -4.88 -12.20 0.88
N LEU A 126 -3.98 -11.99 -0.07
CA LEU A 126 -2.56 -12.06 0.23
C LEU A 126 -2.13 -10.79 0.97
N GLY A 127 -1.06 -10.93 1.76
CA GLY A 127 -0.32 -9.85 2.38
C GLY A 127 1.16 -9.96 2.06
N ARG A 128 1.96 -8.97 2.46
CA ARG A 128 3.42 -9.03 2.45
C ARG A 128 3.92 -9.28 3.86
N TYR A 129 4.79 -10.26 4.00
CA TYR A 129 5.57 -10.52 5.21
C TYR A 129 7.00 -10.09 4.94
N TRP A 130 7.47 -9.07 5.65
CA TRP A 130 8.81 -8.54 5.55
C TRP A 130 9.74 -9.30 6.49
N GLU A 131 10.77 -9.94 5.94
CA GLU A 131 11.82 -10.59 6.69
C GLU A 131 12.83 -9.54 7.22
N ASP A 132 13.11 -8.55 6.38
CA ASP A 132 13.90 -7.36 6.67
C ASP A 132 13.43 -6.18 5.78
N ASP A 133 14.21 -5.08 5.75
CA ASP A 133 13.85 -3.89 4.95
C ASP A 133 13.97 -4.11 3.42
N GLU A 134 14.58 -5.21 2.97
CA GLU A 134 14.88 -5.47 1.56
C GLU A 134 14.27 -6.78 1.03
N HIS A 135 13.78 -7.64 1.92
CA HIS A 135 13.25 -8.95 1.56
C HIS A 135 11.83 -9.15 2.10
N PHE A 136 10.95 -9.55 1.22
CA PHE A 136 9.60 -9.95 1.61
C PHE A 136 9.13 -11.21 0.90
N TYR A 137 8.13 -11.83 1.50
CA TYR A 137 7.35 -12.91 0.91
C TYR A 137 5.88 -12.51 0.87
N TYR A 138 5.11 -13.15 0.02
CA TYR A 138 3.67 -13.12 0.12
C TYR A 138 3.20 -14.15 1.13
N ILE A 139 2.12 -13.84 1.85
CA ILE A 139 1.43 -14.74 2.76
C ILE A 139 -0.05 -14.79 2.40
N LEU A 140 -0.70 -15.93 2.61
CA LEU A 140 -2.15 -16.03 2.50
C LEU A 140 -2.77 -15.78 3.87
N GLN A 141 -3.47 -14.66 4.02
CA GLN A 141 -4.05 -14.23 5.28
C GLN A 141 -5.19 -15.16 5.70
N LYS A 142 -5.22 -15.52 6.98
CA LYS A 142 -6.15 -16.49 7.55
C LYS A 142 -7.51 -15.84 7.79
N GLY A 143 -8.59 -16.49 7.34
CA GLY A 143 -9.95 -16.04 7.63
C GLY A 143 -10.45 -14.85 6.81
N GLU A 144 -9.61 -14.27 5.94
CA GLU A 144 -9.92 -13.01 5.26
C GLU A 144 -10.82 -13.18 4.01
N CYS A 145 -10.73 -14.28 3.31
CA CYS A 145 -11.59 -14.59 2.16
C CYS A 145 -12.30 -15.92 2.35
N ASN A 146 -13.47 -15.89 2.99
CA ASN A 146 -14.26 -17.08 3.32
C ASN A 146 -15.18 -17.46 2.16
N LYS A 147 -14.61 -17.94 1.05
CA LYS A 147 -15.35 -18.53 -0.06
C LYS A 147 -15.01 -20.01 -0.21
N ASP A 148 -16.01 -20.81 -0.54
CA ASP A 148 -15.89 -22.27 -0.56
C ASP A 148 -15.20 -22.82 -1.83
N ASN A 149 -15.23 -22.07 -2.94
CA ASN A 149 -14.75 -22.53 -4.25
C ASN A 149 -13.44 -21.84 -4.65
N LEU A 150 -12.39 -21.99 -3.82
CA LEU A 150 -11.08 -21.42 -4.12
C LEU A 150 -10.35 -22.26 -5.19
N THR A 151 -9.75 -21.60 -6.16
CA THR A 151 -8.94 -22.21 -7.21
C THR A 151 -7.45 -21.90 -7.03
N LYS A 152 -6.59 -22.79 -7.54
CA LYS A 152 -5.15 -22.56 -7.53
C LYS A 152 -4.76 -21.57 -8.64
N ILE A 153 -4.03 -20.53 -8.28
CA ILE A 153 -3.49 -19.53 -9.22
C ILE A 153 -2.07 -19.15 -8.79
N LYS A 154 -1.20 -18.81 -9.74
CA LYS A 154 0.11 -18.24 -9.41
C LYS A 154 -0.07 -16.85 -8.78
N VAL A 155 0.74 -16.54 -7.74
CA VAL A 155 0.71 -15.24 -7.05
C VAL A 155 0.82 -14.08 -8.05
N ARG A 156 1.76 -14.14 -9.00
CA ARG A 156 1.91 -13.09 -10.04
C ARG A 156 0.65 -12.87 -10.88
N LYS A 157 -0.09 -13.95 -11.20
CA LYS A 157 -1.34 -13.86 -11.95
C LYS A 157 -2.48 -13.31 -11.11
N TRP A 158 -2.50 -13.64 -9.81
CA TRP A 158 -3.47 -13.09 -8.88
C TRP A 158 -3.29 -11.57 -8.72
N ILE A 159 -2.05 -11.10 -8.52
CA ILE A 159 -1.71 -9.68 -8.40
C ILE A 159 -2.02 -8.94 -9.72
N GLY A 160 -1.79 -9.57 -10.88
CA GLY A 160 -2.18 -9.05 -12.18
C GLY A 160 -1.49 -7.73 -12.55
N ILE A 161 -0.18 -7.65 -12.28
CA ILE A 161 0.69 -6.56 -12.76
C ILE A 161 1.61 -7.17 -13.81
N ASP A 162 1.64 -6.57 -15.01
CA ASP A 162 2.33 -7.13 -16.17
C ASP A 162 3.83 -7.34 -15.91
N ASN A 163 4.50 -6.37 -15.33
CA ASN A 163 5.91 -6.47 -14.92
C ASN A 163 6.02 -6.60 -13.41
N ILE A 164 5.78 -7.82 -12.90
CA ILE A 164 5.82 -8.11 -11.46
C ILE A 164 7.21 -7.92 -10.87
N GLU A 165 8.25 -8.18 -11.63
CA GLU A 165 9.65 -8.05 -11.21
C GLU A 165 9.99 -6.57 -10.94
N SER A 166 9.66 -5.68 -11.87
CA SER A 166 9.85 -4.23 -11.67
C SER A 166 8.98 -3.69 -10.53
N TYR A 167 7.75 -4.19 -10.42
CA TYR A 167 6.87 -3.82 -9.32
C TYR A 167 7.42 -4.28 -7.95
N ASN A 168 7.90 -5.51 -7.83
CA ASN A 168 8.50 -6.00 -6.58
C ASN A 168 9.77 -5.21 -6.22
N SER A 169 10.62 -4.93 -7.21
CA SER A 169 11.81 -4.09 -7.01
C SER A 169 11.43 -2.68 -6.50
N TYR A 170 10.43 -2.06 -7.12
CA TYR A 170 9.87 -0.78 -6.67
C TYR A 170 9.36 -0.85 -5.22
N VAL A 171 8.58 -1.87 -4.90
CA VAL A 171 8.02 -2.05 -3.55
C VAL A 171 9.13 -2.15 -2.49
N ILE A 172 10.19 -2.91 -2.77
CA ILE A 172 11.36 -3.04 -1.88
C ILE A 172 12.05 -1.67 -1.72
N GLN A 173 12.32 -0.97 -2.82
CA GLN A 173 12.99 0.33 -2.79
C GLN A 173 12.17 1.36 -2.00
N TRP A 174 10.86 1.44 -2.23
CA TRP A 174 9.98 2.34 -1.50
C TRP A 174 9.91 2.00 -0.01
N HIS A 175 9.77 0.72 0.33
CA HIS A 175 9.76 0.27 1.73
C HIS A 175 11.07 0.63 2.44
N SER A 176 12.21 0.27 1.85
CA SER A 176 13.54 0.60 2.40
C SER A 176 13.73 2.10 2.59
N TYR A 177 13.31 2.91 1.60
CA TYR A 177 13.37 4.37 1.70
C TYR A 177 12.51 4.91 2.86
N ILE A 178 11.26 4.49 2.98
CA ILE A 178 10.38 4.93 4.07
C ILE A 178 10.96 4.51 5.43
N LYS A 179 11.55 3.32 5.55
CA LYS A 179 12.23 2.90 6.78
C LYS A 179 13.44 3.77 7.13
N LYS A 180 14.22 4.19 6.13
CA LYS A 180 15.32 5.16 6.34
C LYS A 180 14.79 6.52 6.78
N VAL A 181 13.73 7.03 6.12
CA VAL A 181 13.07 8.28 6.53
C VAL A 181 12.59 8.17 7.99
N GLN A 182 11.88 7.12 8.36
CA GLN A 182 11.38 6.92 9.73
C GLN A 182 12.50 6.93 10.78
N ARG A 183 13.64 6.29 10.48
CA ARG A 183 14.82 6.32 11.38
C ARG A 183 15.41 7.73 11.48
N ALA A 184 15.50 8.44 10.37
CA ALA A 184 16.04 9.81 10.35
C ALA A 184 15.17 10.79 11.15
N LEU A 185 13.84 10.63 11.14
CA LEU A 185 12.92 11.51 11.88
C LEU A 185 13.23 11.62 13.38
N ALA A 186 13.78 10.57 13.99
CA ALA A 186 14.08 10.54 15.41
C ALA A 186 15.13 11.59 15.84
N GLY A 187 15.97 12.08 14.92
CA GLY A 187 17.01 13.08 15.17
C GLY A 187 16.71 14.49 14.66
N LEU A 188 15.52 14.70 14.07
CA LEU A 188 15.16 15.96 13.41
C LEU A 188 14.26 16.84 14.31
N SER A 189 14.36 18.17 14.12
CA SER A 189 13.42 19.12 14.68
C SER A 189 12.06 19.03 14.00
N GLU A 190 11.00 19.55 14.65
CA GLU A 190 9.64 19.57 14.06
C GLU A 190 9.59 20.26 12.69
N GLU A 191 10.36 21.32 12.51
CA GLU A 191 10.46 22.04 11.24
C GLU A 191 11.12 21.19 10.16
N GLN A 192 12.20 20.49 10.48
CA GLN A 192 12.89 19.56 9.57
C GLN A 192 11.99 18.38 9.20
N ILE A 193 11.27 17.81 10.17
CA ILE A 193 10.26 16.77 9.94
C ILE A 193 9.19 17.22 8.95
N LYS A 194 8.69 18.46 9.13
CA LYS A 194 7.71 19.04 8.21
C LYS A 194 8.27 19.21 6.81
N ILE A 195 9.48 19.73 6.69
CA ILE A 195 10.16 19.94 5.39
C ILE A 195 10.32 18.58 4.67
N LEU A 196 10.81 17.56 5.36
CA LEU A 196 11.04 16.22 4.78
C LEU A 196 9.71 15.56 4.33
N ASN A 197 8.68 15.65 5.16
CA ASN A 197 7.36 15.14 4.79
C ASN A 197 6.77 15.87 3.57
N MET A 198 6.88 17.20 3.53
CA MET A 198 6.40 17.99 2.39
C MET A 198 7.20 17.71 1.12
N TYR A 199 8.52 17.52 1.24
CA TYR A 199 9.36 17.10 0.12
C TYR A 199 8.89 15.77 -0.45
N ASN A 200 8.67 14.77 0.41
CA ASN A 200 8.21 13.44 0.00
C ASN A 200 6.85 13.48 -0.70
N LEU A 201 5.88 14.22 -0.15
CA LEU A 201 4.59 14.40 -0.78
C LEU A 201 4.70 15.04 -2.17
N ARG A 202 5.47 16.12 -2.28
CA ARG A 202 5.65 16.82 -3.56
C ARG A 202 6.36 15.96 -4.59
N THR A 203 7.44 15.27 -4.19
CA THR A 203 8.30 14.51 -5.10
C THR A 203 7.64 13.25 -5.60
N PHE A 204 6.98 12.51 -4.71
CA PHE A 204 6.52 11.16 -5.03
C PHE A 204 5.01 11.06 -5.33
N TYR A 205 4.21 12.04 -4.89
CA TYR A 205 2.76 11.96 -5.05
C TYR A 205 2.15 13.10 -5.87
N MET A 206 2.54 14.35 -5.62
CA MET A 206 1.95 15.51 -6.31
C MET A 206 2.54 15.71 -7.72
N LYS A 207 3.85 15.48 -7.87
CA LYS A 207 4.49 15.53 -9.18
C LYS A 207 4.09 14.29 -9.98
N GLY A 208 3.26 14.47 -11.02
CA GLY A 208 2.81 13.39 -11.90
C GLY A 208 3.95 12.55 -12.48
N TYR A 209 3.60 11.40 -13.01
CA TYR A 209 4.50 10.49 -13.75
C TYR A 209 4.03 10.40 -15.20
N GLU A 210 4.96 10.30 -16.15
CA GLU A 210 4.63 10.03 -17.54
C GLU A 210 4.03 8.61 -17.67
N ALA A 211 3.14 8.47 -18.64
CA ALA A 211 2.55 7.17 -18.96
C ALA A 211 3.66 6.15 -19.28
N ASP A 212 3.54 4.97 -18.69
CA ASP A 212 4.45 3.82 -18.89
C ASP A 212 5.91 4.01 -18.40
N LYS A 213 6.26 5.19 -17.85
CA LYS A 213 7.62 5.47 -17.33
C LYS A 213 7.70 5.53 -15.80
N PHE A 214 6.66 5.07 -15.10
CA PHE A 214 6.60 5.20 -13.65
C PHE A 214 7.86 4.69 -12.94
N PHE A 215 8.31 3.46 -13.23
CA PHE A 215 9.42 2.85 -12.50
C PHE A 215 10.77 3.55 -12.75
N GLU A 216 10.99 4.04 -13.95
CA GLU A 216 12.20 4.80 -14.32
C GLU A 216 12.23 6.14 -13.58
N GLU A 217 11.15 6.92 -13.71
CA GLU A 217 11.04 8.24 -13.06
C GLU A 217 11.04 8.12 -11.52
N PHE A 218 10.38 7.09 -10.98
CA PHE A 218 10.41 6.83 -9.54
C PHE A 218 11.85 6.61 -9.07
N LYS A 219 12.60 5.77 -9.77
CA LYS A 219 14.00 5.49 -9.42
C LYS A 219 14.85 6.77 -9.45
N GLU A 220 14.72 7.59 -10.48
CA GLU A 220 15.43 8.87 -10.56
C GLU A 220 15.10 9.81 -9.39
N ARG A 221 13.82 9.90 -9.01
CA ARG A 221 13.37 10.71 -7.88
C ARG A 221 13.89 10.15 -6.56
N LEU A 222 13.91 8.83 -6.43
CA LEU A 222 14.43 8.14 -5.25
C LEU A 222 15.93 8.38 -5.08
N ASP A 223 16.72 8.17 -6.14
CA ASP A 223 18.18 8.36 -6.12
C ASP A 223 18.53 9.81 -5.72
N LYS A 224 17.84 10.80 -6.30
CA LYS A 224 18.01 12.22 -5.94
C LYS A 224 17.64 12.52 -4.49
N SER A 225 16.58 11.85 -3.97
CA SER A 225 16.15 12.04 -2.59
C SER A 225 17.14 11.43 -1.61
N ILE A 226 17.68 10.27 -1.91
CA ILE A 226 18.73 9.61 -1.11
C ILE A 226 19.98 10.47 -1.07
N GLU A 227 20.44 10.99 -2.21
CA GLU A 227 21.60 11.88 -2.29
C GLU A 227 21.38 13.17 -1.48
N MET A 228 20.21 13.81 -1.65
CA MET A 228 19.88 15.08 -1.00
C MET A 228 19.85 14.99 0.52
N PHE A 229 19.35 13.89 1.08
CA PHE A 229 19.19 13.72 2.53
C PHE A 229 20.27 12.82 3.16
N GLY A 230 21.21 12.27 2.38
CA GLY A 230 22.28 11.41 2.87
C GLY A 230 21.81 10.09 3.46
N MET A 231 20.78 9.47 2.86
CA MET A 231 20.12 8.25 3.36
C MET A 231 20.61 6.96 2.68
#